data_e28de710867246f04f67cffd80a75f50
#
_entry.id   e28de710867246f04f67cffd80a75f50
#
_cell.length_a   1.000
_cell.length_b   1.000
_cell.length_c   1.000
_cell.angle_alpha   90.00
_cell.angle_beta   90.00
_cell.angle_gamma   90.00
#
_symmetry.space_group_name_H-M   'P 1'
#
loop_
_entity.id
_entity.type
_entity.pdbx_description
1 polymer ?
#
loop_
_entity_poly.entity_id
_entity_poly.type
_entity_poly.pdbx_seq_one_letter_code
_entity_poly.pdbx_strand_id
1 'polypeptide(L)'
;MDLAFTPEELAFRDEVRAWVHTNLPKDISDKVHAAQRLSRDDMQRWARILGKKGWLGYGWPKQFGGPGWTAVQKHLFEEECALAGAPRIVPFGPVMVAPVIMAFGNAGQQQRFLPGIASGEVWWSQG
;
A
#
# COMPACT_ATOMS: atom_id res chain seq x y z
N MET A 1 -27.85 10.70 -7.70
CA MET A 1 -26.74 10.15 -6.89
C MET A 1 -25.71 11.24 -6.74
N ASP A 2 -25.38 11.61 -5.53
CA ASP A 2 -24.30 12.57 -5.26
C ASP A 2 -22.98 11.77 -5.18
N LEU A 3 -22.03 12.10 -6.04
CA LEU A 3 -20.71 11.49 -6.09
C LEU A 3 -19.63 12.38 -5.44
N ALA A 4 -20.04 13.47 -4.80
CA ALA A 4 -19.11 14.35 -4.11
C ALA A 4 -18.51 13.66 -2.87
N PHE A 5 -17.23 13.85 -2.65
CA PHE A 5 -16.58 13.39 -1.42
C PHE A 5 -17.03 14.23 -0.23
N THR A 6 -17.15 13.58 0.93
CA THR A 6 -17.43 14.28 2.19
C THR A 6 -16.23 15.15 2.62
N PRO A 7 -16.44 16.13 3.52
CA PRO A 7 -15.32 16.90 4.08
C PRO A 7 -14.24 16.03 4.74
N GLU A 8 -14.63 14.95 5.40
CA GLU A 8 -13.72 13.99 6.04
C GLU A 8 -12.90 13.22 5.00
N GLU A 9 -13.53 12.82 3.89
CA GLU A 9 -12.86 12.16 2.79
C GLU A 9 -11.86 13.09 2.08
N LEU A 10 -12.23 14.36 1.90
CA LEU A 10 -11.34 15.37 1.34
C LEU A 10 -10.15 15.65 2.27
N ALA A 11 -10.35 15.71 3.57
CA ALA A 11 -9.29 15.87 4.56
C ALA A 11 -8.34 14.65 4.54
N PHE A 12 -8.88 13.44 4.46
CA PHE A 12 -8.10 12.22 4.30
C PHE A 12 -7.26 12.23 3.03
N ARG A 13 -7.86 12.61 1.89
CA ARG A 13 -7.14 12.76 0.62
C ARG A 13 -5.95 13.72 0.76
N ASP A 14 -6.16 14.86 1.39
CA ASP A 14 -5.13 15.89 1.55
C ASP A 14 -4.00 15.41 2.47
N GLU A 15 -4.32 14.65 3.53
CA GLU A 15 -3.34 13.99 4.39
C GLU A 15 -2.48 12.98 3.61
N VAL A 16 -3.12 12.10 2.84
CA VAL A 16 -2.43 11.11 2.01
C VAL A 16 -1.53 11.79 0.99
N ARG A 17 -2.04 12.80 0.29
CA ARG A 17 -1.27 13.59 -0.69
C ARG A 17 -0.01 14.19 -0.07
N ALA A 18 -0.15 14.86 1.05
CA ALA A 18 0.97 15.48 1.75
C ALA A 18 2.02 14.44 2.18
N TRP A 19 1.56 13.31 2.74
CA TRP A 19 2.46 12.24 3.17
C TRP A 19 3.19 11.61 1.98
N VAL A 20 2.50 11.30 0.89
CA VAL A 20 3.11 10.72 -0.32
C VAL A 20 4.14 11.67 -0.91
N HIS A 21 3.82 12.94 -1.05
CA HIS A 21 4.79 13.95 -1.56
C HIS A 21 6.05 14.07 -0.69
N THR A 22 5.91 13.92 0.62
CA THR A 22 7.05 14.00 1.54
C THR A 22 7.91 12.74 1.52
N ASN A 23 7.32 11.56 1.34
CA ASN A 23 7.99 10.28 1.57
C ASN A 23 8.33 9.50 0.29
N LEU A 24 7.68 9.79 -0.83
CA LEU A 24 8.00 9.14 -2.10
C LEU A 24 9.35 9.65 -2.63
N PRO A 25 10.35 8.75 -2.82
CA PRO A 25 11.63 9.18 -3.37
C PRO A 25 11.48 9.80 -4.77
N LYS A 26 12.08 10.96 -4.96
CA LYS A 26 11.96 11.73 -6.22
C LYS A 26 12.48 10.94 -7.42
N ASP A 27 13.58 10.22 -7.28
CA ASP A 27 14.15 9.40 -8.36
C ASP A 27 13.19 8.30 -8.82
N ILE A 28 12.42 7.72 -7.91
CA ILE A 28 11.39 6.72 -8.23
C ILE A 28 10.22 7.38 -8.97
N SER A 29 9.70 8.50 -8.45
CA SER A 29 8.62 9.25 -9.07
C SER A 29 8.99 9.73 -10.48
N ASP A 30 10.20 10.25 -10.66
CA ASP A 30 10.69 10.70 -11.98
C ASP A 30 10.71 9.53 -12.99
N LYS A 31 11.16 8.34 -12.58
CA LYS A 31 11.14 7.14 -13.43
C LYS A 31 9.72 6.74 -13.83
N VAL A 32 8.78 6.76 -12.89
CA VAL A 32 7.38 6.41 -13.16
C VAL A 32 6.76 7.38 -14.14
N HIS A 33 6.92 8.70 -13.92
CA HIS A 33 6.40 9.72 -14.83
C HIS A 33 7.03 9.67 -16.22
N ALA A 34 8.30 9.27 -16.32
CA ALA A 34 9.02 9.10 -17.58
C ALA A 34 8.76 7.72 -18.24
N ALA A 35 7.88 6.90 -17.70
CA ALA A 35 7.61 5.53 -18.15
C ALA A 35 8.88 4.65 -18.23
N GLN A 36 9.86 4.91 -17.37
CA GLN A 36 11.09 4.14 -17.30
C GLN A 36 10.89 2.87 -16.46
N ARG A 37 11.72 1.86 -16.76
CA ARG A 37 11.70 0.61 -15.99
C ARG A 37 12.18 0.84 -14.56
N LEU A 38 11.38 0.39 -13.60
CA LEU A 38 11.77 0.35 -12.20
C LEU A 38 12.64 -0.88 -11.91
N SER A 39 13.66 -0.70 -11.09
CA SER A 39 14.47 -1.79 -10.57
C SER A 39 13.74 -2.49 -9.41
N ARG A 40 14.24 -3.69 -9.03
CA ARG A 40 13.80 -4.36 -7.81
C ARG A 40 14.02 -3.47 -6.58
N ASP A 41 15.14 -2.78 -6.51
CA ASP A 41 15.46 -1.87 -5.40
C ASP A 41 14.46 -0.71 -5.29
N ASP A 42 14.10 -0.09 -6.42
CA ASP A 42 13.09 0.98 -6.44
C ASP A 42 11.77 0.50 -5.83
N MET A 43 11.30 -0.69 -6.24
CA MET A 43 10.07 -1.29 -5.74
C MET A 43 10.15 -1.63 -4.24
N GLN A 44 11.27 -2.19 -3.79
CA GLN A 44 11.48 -2.53 -2.38
C GLN A 44 11.59 -1.31 -1.49
N ARG A 45 12.28 -0.26 -1.93
CA ARG A 45 12.39 1.00 -1.17
C ARG A 45 11.00 1.59 -0.90
N TRP A 46 10.16 1.69 -1.91
CA TRP A 46 8.80 2.20 -1.75
C TRP A 46 7.94 1.29 -0.85
N ALA A 47 8.00 -0.02 -1.07
CA ALA A 47 7.28 -0.98 -0.22
C ALA A 47 7.65 -0.86 1.27
N ARG A 48 8.94 -0.69 1.59
CA ARG A 48 9.42 -0.50 2.97
C ARG A 48 8.96 0.84 3.57
N ILE A 49 8.93 1.90 2.79
CA ILE A 49 8.41 3.19 3.22
C ILE A 49 6.92 3.08 3.58
N LEU A 50 6.13 2.43 2.73
CA LEU A 50 4.73 2.13 3.00
C LEU A 50 4.56 1.20 4.22
N GLY A 51 5.41 0.18 4.33
CA GLY A 51 5.41 -0.75 5.46
C GLY A 51 5.63 -0.07 6.80
N LYS A 52 6.58 0.85 6.88
CA LYS A 52 6.84 1.66 8.09
C LYS A 52 5.66 2.55 8.47
N LYS A 53 4.94 3.07 7.50
CA LYS A 53 3.72 3.86 7.73
C LYS A 53 2.52 2.99 8.11
N GLY A 54 2.58 1.68 7.86
CA GLY A 54 1.46 0.76 8.03
C GLY A 54 0.47 0.79 6.86
N TRP A 55 0.89 1.26 5.70
CA TRP A 55 0.05 1.45 4.52
C TRP A 55 0.34 0.48 3.37
N LEU A 56 1.35 -0.40 3.49
CA LEU A 56 1.58 -1.41 2.46
C LEU A 56 0.40 -2.39 2.36
N GLY A 57 -0.14 -2.81 3.51
CA GLY A 57 -1.39 -3.56 3.60
C GLY A 57 -2.61 -2.64 3.74
N TYR A 58 -2.76 -1.63 2.90
CA TYR A 58 -3.81 -0.61 3.02
C TYR A 58 -5.24 -1.18 2.93
N GLY A 59 -5.40 -2.36 2.35
CA GLY A 59 -6.67 -3.09 2.31
C GLY A 59 -6.95 -3.95 3.54
N TRP A 60 -6.02 -4.05 4.48
CA TRP A 60 -6.14 -4.96 5.63
C TRP A 60 -6.99 -4.38 6.76
N PRO A 61 -7.72 -5.25 7.48
CA PRO A 61 -8.42 -4.83 8.69
C PRO A 61 -7.44 -4.53 9.82
N LYS A 62 -7.88 -3.72 10.78
CA LYS A 62 -7.05 -3.29 11.93
C LYS A 62 -6.51 -4.45 12.76
N GLN A 63 -7.28 -5.52 12.91
CA GLN A 63 -6.87 -6.71 13.68
C GLN A 63 -5.62 -7.41 13.14
N PHE A 64 -5.28 -7.19 11.86
CA PHE A 64 -4.09 -7.74 11.21
C PHE A 64 -3.02 -6.68 10.92
N GLY A 65 -3.11 -5.52 11.56
CA GLY A 65 -2.14 -4.44 11.40
C GLY A 65 -2.39 -3.50 10.23
N GLY A 66 -3.53 -3.61 9.56
CA GLY A 66 -3.94 -2.68 8.51
C GLY A 66 -4.61 -1.42 9.06
N PRO A 67 -4.80 -0.39 8.22
CA PRO A 67 -5.45 0.85 8.65
C PRO A 67 -6.97 0.75 8.81
N GLY A 68 -7.59 -0.30 8.29
CA GLY A 68 -9.05 -0.50 8.36
C GLY A 68 -9.84 0.56 7.57
N TRP A 69 -9.31 1.00 6.44
CA TRP A 69 -9.91 2.04 5.61
C TRP A 69 -11.19 1.60 4.91
N THR A 70 -12.07 2.57 4.69
CA THR A 70 -13.26 2.41 3.84
C THR A 70 -12.87 2.22 2.38
N ALA A 71 -13.81 1.80 1.54
CA ALA A 71 -13.58 1.66 0.11
C ALA A 71 -13.20 3.01 -0.54
N VAL A 72 -13.80 4.11 -0.11
CA VAL A 72 -13.47 5.45 -0.60
C VAL A 72 -12.06 5.86 -0.20
N GLN A 73 -11.66 5.63 1.04
CA GLN A 73 -10.31 5.92 1.50
C GLN A 73 -9.25 5.13 0.74
N LYS A 74 -9.50 3.85 0.45
CA LYS A 74 -8.60 3.02 -0.37
C LYS A 74 -8.46 3.59 -1.78
N HIS A 75 -9.58 3.97 -2.39
CA HIS A 75 -9.58 4.60 -3.72
C HIS A 75 -8.76 5.90 -3.73
N LEU A 76 -9.00 6.79 -2.77
CA LEU A 76 -8.27 8.06 -2.65
C LEU A 76 -6.77 7.84 -2.45
N PHE A 77 -6.38 6.84 -1.65
CA PHE A 77 -4.97 6.48 -1.48
C PHE A 77 -4.33 6.01 -2.78
N GLU A 78 -5.00 5.12 -3.52
CA GLU A 78 -4.50 4.62 -4.81
C GLU A 78 -4.36 5.75 -5.84
N GLU A 79 -5.36 6.64 -5.91
CA GLU A 79 -5.35 7.79 -6.81
C GLU A 79 -4.21 8.75 -6.49
N GLU A 80 -4.03 9.14 -5.23
CA GLU A 80 -2.94 10.05 -4.82
C GLU A 80 -1.55 9.44 -5.03
N CYS A 81 -1.38 8.15 -4.79
CA CYS A 81 -0.16 7.44 -5.12
C CYS A 81 0.12 7.45 -6.63
N ALA A 82 -0.89 7.18 -7.45
CA ALA A 82 -0.73 7.17 -8.91
C ALA A 82 -0.39 8.57 -9.45
N LEU A 83 -1.07 9.62 -8.99
CA LEU A 83 -0.82 11.00 -9.39
C LEU A 83 0.59 11.47 -9.00
N ALA A 84 1.09 11.04 -7.85
CA ALA A 84 2.43 11.36 -7.39
C ALA A 84 3.54 10.60 -8.13
N GLY A 85 3.21 9.60 -8.94
CA GLY A 85 4.18 8.74 -9.61
C GLY A 85 4.76 7.66 -8.70
N ALA A 86 3.99 7.18 -7.73
CA ALA A 86 4.39 6.03 -6.92
C ALA A 86 4.34 4.73 -7.74
N PRO A 87 5.27 3.80 -7.49
CA PRO A 87 5.19 2.46 -8.07
C PRO A 87 3.92 1.74 -7.63
N ARG A 88 3.37 0.94 -8.52
CA ARG A 88 2.29 0.03 -8.15
C ARG A 88 2.77 -0.95 -7.09
N ILE A 89 1.99 -1.14 -6.04
CA ILE A 89 2.26 -2.17 -5.03
C ILE A 89 2.17 -3.55 -5.70
N VAL A 90 3.22 -4.38 -5.53
CA VAL A 90 3.21 -5.75 -6.03
C VAL A 90 2.18 -6.56 -5.24
N PRO A 91 1.16 -7.12 -5.89
CA PRO A 91 -0.03 -7.61 -5.19
C PRO A 91 0.12 -8.96 -4.52
N PHE A 92 1.11 -9.77 -4.88
CA PHE A 92 1.20 -11.18 -4.46
C PHE A 92 1.17 -11.37 -2.94
N GLY A 93 1.93 -10.58 -2.19
CA GLY A 93 1.92 -10.59 -0.74
C GLY A 93 0.68 -9.92 -0.15
N PRO A 94 0.58 -8.58 -0.24
CA PRO A 94 -0.42 -7.84 0.53
C PRO A 94 -1.87 -8.02 0.05
N VAL A 95 -2.09 -8.31 -1.23
CA VAL A 95 -3.44 -8.35 -1.81
C VAL A 95 -3.91 -9.77 -2.09
N MET A 96 -3.03 -10.70 -2.43
CA MET A 96 -3.43 -12.04 -2.84
C MET A 96 -3.28 -13.07 -1.71
N VAL A 97 -2.07 -13.29 -1.17
CA VAL A 97 -1.85 -14.33 -0.17
C VAL A 97 -2.25 -13.92 1.25
N ALA A 98 -2.03 -12.66 1.62
CA ALA A 98 -2.36 -12.22 2.98
C ALA A 98 -3.84 -12.40 3.35
N PRO A 99 -4.82 -12.02 2.52
CA PRO A 99 -6.23 -12.29 2.81
C PRO A 99 -6.55 -13.77 2.99
N VAL A 100 -5.88 -14.65 2.26
CA VAL A 100 -6.05 -16.11 2.40
C VAL A 100 -5.51 -16.58 3.75
N ILE A 101 -4.33 -16.09 4.15
CA ILE A 101 -3.75 -16.41 5.47
C ILE A 101 -4.65 -15.89 6.61
N MET A 102 -5.21 -14.69 6.46
CA MET A 102 -6.13 -14.09 7.43
C MET A 102 -7.41 -14.91 7.59
N ALA A 103 -7.96 -15.42 6.49
CA ALA A 103 -9.23 -16.13 6.48
C ALA A 103 -9.09 -17.61 6.89
N PHE A 104 -8.02 -18.26 6.46
CA PHE A 104 -7.87 -19.73 6.56
C PHE A 104 -6.61 -20.19 7.31
N GLY A 105 -5.65 -19.31 7.53
CA GLY A 105 -4.45 -19.63 8.29
C GLY A 105 -4.71 -19.77 9.79
N ASN A 106 -3.96 -20.65 10.45
CA ASN A 106 -3.96 -20.73 11.90
C ASN A 106 -3.14 -19.58 12.52
N ALA A 107 -3.22 -19.42 13.85
CA ALA A 107 -2.52 -18.34 14.56
C ALA A 107 -1.00 -18.34 14.28
N GLY A 108 -0.36 -19.49 14.24
CA GLY A 108 1.07 -19.62 13.96
C GLY A 108 1.44 -19.15 12.54
N GLN A 109 0.63 -19.49 11.55
CA GLN A 109 0.81 -19.05 10.17
C GLN A 109 0.61 -17.53 10.04
N GLN A 110 -0.42 -16.99 10.68
CA GLN A 110 -0.67 -15.56 10.70
C GLN A 110 0.49 -14.79 11.33
N GLN A 111 0.97 -15.23 12.50
CA GLN A 111 2.10 -14.61 13.18
C GLN A 111 3.41 -14.73 12.41
N ARG A 112 3.62 -15.82 11.68
CA ARG A 112 4.82 -16.06 10.91
C ARG A 112 4.89 -15.23 9.65
N PHE A 113 3.80 -15.12 8.89
CA PHE A 113 3.84 -14.58 7.52
C PHE A 113 3.35 -13.14 7.40
N LEU A 114 2.30 -12.74 8.11
CA LEU A 114 1.70 -11.42 7.91
C LEU A 114 2.62 -10.25 8.26
N PRO A 115 3.41 -10.28 9.35
CA PRO A 115 4.30 -9.16 9.66
C PRO A 115 5.34 -8.86 8.58
N GLY A 116 5.94 -9.89 8.00
CA GLY A 116 6.93 -9.73 6.92
C GLY A 116 6.33 -9.17 5.63
N ILE A 117 5.08 -9.53 5.34
CA ILE A 117 4.32 -8.97 4.21
C ILE A 117 4.00 -7.50 4.49
N ALA A 118 3.50 -7.19 5.69
CA ALA A 118 3.10 -5.84 6.08
C ALA A 118 4.27 -4.84 6.08
N SER A 119 5.46 -5.29 6.47
CA SER A 119 6.68 -4.46 6.51
C SER A 119 7.34 -4.24 5.15
N GLY A 120 7.01 -5.06 4.15
CA GLY A 120 7.68 -5.06 2.84
C GLY A 120 9.03 -5.77 2.83
N GLU A 121 9.41 -6.47 3.90
CA GLU A 121 10.68 -7.22 3.99
C GLU A 121 10.58 -8.56 3.26
N VAL A 122 9.42 -9.19 3.26
CA VAL A 122 9.19 -10.49 2.60
C VAL A 122 8.32 -10.29 1.36
N TRP A 123 8.84 -10.74 0.24
CA TRP A 123 8.18 -10.67 -1.05
C TRP A 123 7.69 -12.05 -1.47
N TRP A 124 6.45 -12.09 -1.91
CA TRP A 124 5.82 -13.29 -2.46
C TRP A 124 5.78 -13.22 -3.97
N SER A 125 5.82 -14.38 -4.58
CA SER A 125 5.63 -14.56 -6.03
C SER A 125 4.62 -15.65 -6.28
N GLN A 126 4.02 -15.62 -7.45
CA GLN A 126 3.12 -16.66 -7.93
C GLN A 126 3.87 -17.52 -8.95
N GLY A 127 3.79 -18.84 -8.76
CA GLY A 127 4.29 -19.83 -9.69
C GLY A 127 3.18 -20.42 -10.55
#